data_fd7b90e286dd2d814759975e616a5cee
#
_entry.id   fd7b90e286dd2d814759975e616a5cee
#
_cell.length_a   1.000
_cell.length_b   1.000
_cell.length_c   1.000
_cell.angle_alpha   90.00
_cell.angle_beta   90.00
_cell.angle_gamma   90.00
#
_symmetry.space_group_name_H-M   'P 1'
#
loop_
_entity.id
_entity.type
_entity.pdbx_description
1 polymer ?
#
loop_
_entity_poly.entity_id
_entity_poly.type
_entity_poly.pdbx_seq_one_letter_code
_entity_poly.pdbx_strand_id
1 'polypeptide(L)'
;VATAARGAGWDLTAYALGVRRDSSVDVARRWLAETEWRLRNGDRYGVVLAVGLNDVVLEDGRPRVSPERSLAAVAGVLDGASARGWPALVVGPPPVSDAGEIARAADLSAGLAGVCAVRAVPFVSTTGLAADPVWVAEVAAGDAYHPSTRGYARLAALVEPVFRRWLAERVAPSPEES
;
A
#
# COMPACT_ATOMS: atom_id res chain seq x y z
N VAL A 1 5.61 -3.45 -10.63
CA VAL A 1 4.18 -3.18 -10.84
C VAL A 1 3.98 -2.23 -12.02
N ALA A 2 4.52 -1.01 -12.02
CA ALA A 2 4.41 -0.07 -13.15
C ALA A 2 5.02 -0.63 -14.46
N THR A 3 6.13 -1.35 -14.39
CA THR A 3 6.76 -2.02 -15.54
C THR A 3 5.84 -3.10 -16.14
N ALA A 4 5.15 -3.86 -15.28
CA ALA A 4 4.22 -4.89 -15.72
C ALA A 4 2.96 -4.29 -16.38
N ALA A 5 2.49 -3.13 -15.93
CA ALA A 5 1.38 -2.42 -16.55
C ALA A 5 1.72 -1.92 -17.97
N ARG A 6 2.93 -1.39 -18.17
CA ARG A 6 3.40 -0.99 -19.51
C ARG A 6 3.47 -2.17 -20.48
N GLY A 7 3.87 -3.34 -20.01
CA GLY A 7 3.86 -4.57 -20.81
C GLY A 7 2.46 -5.05 -21.24
N ALA A 8 1.39 -4.52 -20.62
CA ALA A 8 0.00 -4.79 -20.98
C ALA A 8 -0.59 -3.76 -21.97
N GLY A 9 0.22 -2.84 -22.51
CA GLY A 9 -0.21 -1.84 -23.49
C GLY A 9 -0.91 -0.60 -22.90
N TRP A 10 -0.88 -0.42 -21.59
CA TRP A 10 -1.44 0.78 -20.96
C TRP A 10 -0.44 1.93 -20.90
N ASP A 11 -0.86 3.12 -21.31
CA ASP A 11 -0.10 4.36 -21.08
C ASP A 11 -0.28 4.78 -19.61
N LEU A 12 0.64 4.32 -18.77
CA LEU A 12 0.59 4.52 -17.32
C LEU A 12 1.79 5.31 -16.82
N THR A 13 1.52 6.45 -16.19
CA THR A 13 2.50 7.17 -15.39
C THR A 13 2.27 6.89 -13.91
N ALA A 14 3.31 6.40 -13.21
CA ALA A 14 3.26 6.15 -11.77
C ALA A 14 4.18 7.11 -11.02
N TYR A 15 3.66 7.73 -9.97
CA TYR A 15 4.40 8.60 -9.06
C TYR A 15 4.56 7.91 -7.71
N ALA A 16 5.81 7.73 -7.26
CA ALA A 16 6.09 7.28 -5.91
C ALA A 16 6.14 8.50 -4.97
N LEU A 17 5.20 8.56 -4.04
CA LEU A 17 5.07 9.66 -3.05
C LEU A 17 5.50 9.23 -1.65
N GLY A 18 6.23 8.11 -1.54
CA GLY A 18 6.74 7.61 -0.26
C GLY A 18 7.80 8.56 0.33
N VAL A 19 7.61 8.92 1.60
CA VAL A 19 8.62 9.61 2.41
C VAL A 19 9.08 8.65 3.50
N ARG A 20 10.40 8.58 3.69
CA ARG A 20 10.97 7.68 4.69
C ARG A 20 10.43 7.98 6.08
N ARG A 21 10.02 6.94 6.80
CA ARG A 21 9.48 6.98 8.17
C ARG A 21 8.09 7.60 8.32
N ASP A 22 7.42 7.99 7.25
CA ASP A 22 6.04 8.45 7.36
C ASP A 22 5.13 7.35 7.92
N SER A 23 4.29 7.75 8.85
CA SER A 23 3.16 6.97 9.32
C SER A 23 1.94 7.15 8.42
N SER A 24 0.90 6.35 8.62
CA SER A 24 -0.39 6.52 7.93
C SER A 24 -0.98 7.92 8.14
N VAL A 25 -0.79 8.49 9.34
CA VAL A 25 -1.26 9.84 9.70
C VAL A 25 -0.49 10.91 8.93
N ASP A 26 0.82 10.75 8.76
CA ASP A 26 1.63 11.70 7.99
C ASP A 26 1.25 11.65 6.51
N VAL A 27 1.08 10.47 5.96
CA VAL A 27 0.58 10.28 4.59
C VAL A 27 -0.80 10.93 4.43
N ALA A 28 -1.74 10.69 5.35
CA ALA A 28 -3.09 11.26 5.29
C ALA A 28 -3.11 12.80 5.30
N ARG A 29 -2.14 13.44 5.93
CA ARG A 29 -2.03 14.91 5.96
C ARG A 29 -1.58 15.52 4.63
N ARG A 30 -0.73 14.84 3.87
CA ARG A 30 -0.05 15.43 2.71
C ARG A 30 -0.48 14.85 1.36
N TRP A 31 -1.01 13.61 1.33
CA TRP A 31 -1.23 12.84 0.10
C TRP A 31 -1.99 13.61 -0.97
N LEU A 32 -3.05 14.32 -0.59
CA LEU A 32 -3.91 15.00 -1.53
C LEU A 32 -3.21 16.16 -2.23
N ALA A 33 -2.61 17.07 -1.45
CA ALA A 33 -1.89 18.23 -1.99
C ALA A 33 -0.74 17.79 -2.92
N GLU A 34 0.01 16.75 -2.54
CA GLU A 34 1.09 16.22 -3.37
C GLU A 34 0.59 15.53 -4.63
N THR A 35 -0.56 14.85 -4.56
CA THR A 35 -1.16 14.18 -5.69
C THR A 35 -1.68 15.18 -6.70
N GLU A 36 -2.44 16.17 -6.28
CA GLU A 36 -3.05 17.20 -7.15
C GLU A 36 -2.01 17.96 -8.00
N TRP A 37 -0.82 18.21 -7.46
CA TRP A 37 0.27 18.82 -8.22
C TRP A 37 0.78 17.97 -9.39
N ARG A 38 0.60 16.65 -9.34
CA ARG A 38 1.10 15.69 -10.33
C ARG A 38 0.05 15.26 -11.35
N LEU A 39 -1.23 15.38 -11.00
CA LEU A 39 -2.33 14.89 -11.81
C LEU A 39 -2.83 15.98 -12.80
N ARG A 40 -1.94 16.49 -13.67
CA ARG A 40 -2.29 17.58 -14.59
C ARG A 40 -2.68 17.13 -16.00
N ASN A 41 -2.23 15.95 -16.43
CA ASN A 41 -2.27 15.56 -17.84
C ASN A 41 -2.84 14.15 -18.07
N GLY A 42 -3.50 13.56 -17.09
CA GLY A 42 -4.12 12.24 -17.24
C GLY A 42 -5.63 12.35 -17.29
N ASP A 43 -6.26 11.38 -17.94
CA ASP A 43 -7.71 11.31 -18.06
C ASP A 43 -8.32 10.52 -16.90
N ARG A 44 -7.55 9.60 -16.32
CA ARG A 44 -7.96 8.73 -15.22
C ARG A 44 -6.86 8.60 -14.17
N TYR A 45 -7.27 8.53 -12.92
CA TYR A 45 -6.35 8.50 -11.79
C TYR A 45 -6.72 7.36 -10.84
N GLY A 46 -5.72 6.81 -10.16
CA GLY A 46 -5.91 5.82 -9.12
C GLY A 46 -4.87 5.96 -8.02
N VAL A 47 -5.20 5.51 -6.83
CA VAL A 47 -4.35 5.61 -5.63
C VAL A 47 -3.97 4.22 -5.15
N VAL A 48 -2.67 3.96 -5.04
CA VAL A 48 -2.17 2.78 -4.34
C VAL A 48 -1.57 3.21 -3.02
N LEU A 49 -2.14 2.76 -1.91
CA LEU A 49 -1.73 3.11 -0.57
C LEU A 49 -1.01 1.91 0.09
N ALA A 50 0.26 2.09 0.42
CA ALA A 50 1.08 1.10 1.14
C ALA A 50 1.63 1.76 2.41
N VAL A 51 1.00 1.51 3.55
CA VAL A 51 1.29 2.16 4.83
C VAL A 51 1.11 1.20 6.00
N GLY A 52 1.48 1.63 7.20
CA GLY A 52 1.18 0.95 8.45
C GLY A 52 2.41 0.36 9.15
N LEU A 53 3.49 0.04 8.44
CA LEU A 53 4.68 -0.51 9.09
C LEU A 53 5.29 0.48 10.09
N ASN A 54 5.46 1.74 9.70
CA ASN A 54 5.97 2.76 10.61
C ASN A 54 5.02 3.10 11.77
N ASP A 55 3.75 2.79 11.66
CA ASP A 55 2.77 3.02 12.71
C ASP A 55 3.00 2.11 13.91
N VAL A 56 3.37 0.84 13.64
CA VAL A 56 3.52 -0.21 14.65
C VAL A 56 4.91 -0.26 15.30
N VAL A 57 5.88 0.50 14.80
CA VAL A 57 7.20 0.67 15.44
C VAL A 57 7.01 1.27 16.82
N LEU A 58 7.72 0.74 17.82
CA LEU A 58 7.67 1.26 19.18
C LEU A 58 8.61 2.46 19.34
N GLU A 59 8.09 3.55 19.87
CA GLU A 59 8.83 4.68 20.40
C GLU A 59 8.41 4.85 21.87
N ASP A 60 9.35 4.84 22.79
CA ASP A 60 9.10 4.88 24.25
C ASP A 60 8.12 3.78 24.74
N GLY A 61 8.24 2.58 24.16
CA GLY A 61 7.43 1.42 24.51
C GLY A 61 5.98 1.44 24.00
N ARG A 62 5.62 2.39 23.13
CA ARG A 62 4.29 2.51 22.54
C ARG A 62 4.38 2.57 21.02
N PRO A 63 3.39 2.06 20.28
CA PRO A 63 3.31 2.27 18.84
C PRO A 63 3.32 3.77 18.51
N ARG A 64 4.04 4.16 17.46
CA ARG A 64 4.10 5.56 16.99
C ARG A 64 2.72 6.13 16.67
N VAL A 65 1.83 5.29 16.16
CA VAL A 65 0.44 5.64 15.93
C VAL A 65 -0.44 4.55 16.55
N SER A 66 -1.50 4.93 17.27
CA SER A 66 -2.43 3.92 17.78
C SER A 66 -3.20 3.27 16.63
N PRO A 67 -3.62 2.00 16.75
CA PRO A 67 -4.36 1.31 15.70
C PRO A 67 -5.59 2.09 15.22
N GLU A 68 -6.34 2.69 16.13
CA GLU A 68 -7.55 3.47 15.80
C GLU A 68 -7.22 4.68 14.93
N ARG A 69 -6.11 5.38 15.23
CA ARG A 69 -5.67 6.53 14.45
C ARG A 69 -5.15 6.11 13.08
N SER A 70 -4.45 4.97 12.98
CA SER A 70 -3.98 4.41 11.71
C SER A 70 -5.18 4.06 10.82
N LEU A 71 -6.18 3.37 11.37
CA LEU A 71 -7.38 2.99 10.63
C LEU A 71 -8.17 4.23 10.18
N ALA A 72 -8.33 5.22 11.06
CA ALA A 72 -9.02 6.48 10.73
C ALA A 72 -8.28 7.27 9.63
N ALA A 73 -6.93 7.31 9.69
CA ALA A 73 -6.11 7.98 8.68
C ALA A 73 -6.28 7.32 7.29
N VAL A 74 -6.19 5.99 7.23
CA VAL A 74 -6.40 5.24 5.97
C VAL A 74 -7.84 5.43 5.47
N ALA A 75 -8.83 5.32 6.34
CA ALA A 75 -10.23 5.57 5.98
C ALA A 75 -10.41 6.96 5.34
N GLY A 76 -9.83 8.00 5.94
CA GLY A 76 -9.89 9.37 5.41
C GLY A 76 -9.24 9.51 4.03
N VAL A 77 -8.11 8.83 3.78
CA VAL A 77 -7.49 8.79 2.43
C VAL A 77 -8.42 8.13 1.42
N LEU A 78 -9.01 6.98 1.78
CA LEU A 78 -9.92 6.25 0.89
C LEU A 78 -11.20 7.04 0.59
N ASP A 79 -11.78 7.68 1.59
CA ASP A 79 -12.96 8.53 1.42
C ASP A 79 -12.65 9.76 0.55
N GLY A 80 -11.48 10.37 0.74
CA GLY A 80 -11.00 11.47 -0.08
C GLY A 80 -10.72 11.09 -1.53
N ALA A 81 -10.21 9.90 -1.78
CA ALA A 81 -10.02 9.35 -3.13
C ALA A 81 -11.38 9.06 -3.78
N SER A 82 -12.30 8.41 -3.05
CA SER A 82 -13.65 8.10 -3.52
C SER A 82 -14.43 9.36 -3.91
N ALA A 83 -14.36 10.42 -3.09
CA ALA A 83 -15.00 11.72 -3.38
C ALA A 83 -14.51 12.37 -4.68
N ARG A 84 -13.35 11.95 -5.19
CA ARG A 84 -12.76 12.42 -6.47
C ARG A 84 -12.97 11.44 -7.62
N GLY A 85 -13.67 10.33 -7.40
CA GLY A 85 -13.79 9.26 -8.38
C GLY A 85 -12.47 8.52 -8.65
N TRP A 86 -11.49 8.59 -7.74
CA TRP A 86 -10.22 7.90 -7.89
C TRP A 86 -10.27 6.53 -7.21
N PRO A 87 -10.29 5.43 -7.97
CA PRO A 87 -10.19 4.11 -7.39
C PRO A 87 -8.95 3.97 -6.51
N ALA A 88 -9.09 3.24 -5.41
CA ALA A 88 -7.99 2.96 -4.51
C ALA A 88 -7.67 1.46 -4.42
N LEU A 89 -6.42 1.14 -4.10
CA LEU A 89 -5.93 -0.18 -3.75
C LEU A 89 -5.05 -0.04 -2.50
N VAL A 90 -5.23 -0.89 -1.51
CA VAL A 90 -4.40 -0.87 -0.29
C VAL A 90 -3.53 -2.12 -0.23
N VAL A 91 -2.26 -1.91 0.09
CA VAL A 91 -1.29 -2.97 0.39
C VAL A 91 -0.95 -2.88 1.87
N GLY A 92 -1.16 -3.96 2.61
CA GLY A 92 -0.89 -4.03 4.03
C GLY A 92 0.60 -3.95 4.38
N PRO A 93 0.93 -3.68 5.65
CA PRO A 93 2.31 -3.61 6.13
C PRO A 93 3.00 -4.98 6.02
N PRO A 94 4.19 -5.05 5.39
CA PRO A 94 4.94 -6.29 5.29
C PRO A 94 5.59 -6.68 6.62
N PRO A 95 5.86 -7.98 6.86
CA PRO A 95 6.56 -8.43 8.06
C PRO A 95 8.04 -8.00 8.03
N VAL A 96 8.58 -7.80 9.22
CA VAL A 96 9.98 -7.43 9.50
C VAL A 96 10.68 -8.54 10.27
N SER A 97 11.84 -8.30 10.90
CA SER A 97 12.53 -9.32 11.71
C SER A 97 12.00 -9.42 13.14
N ASP A 98 11.48 -8.34 13.72
CA ASP A 98 11.01 -8.35 15.11
C ASP A 98 9.64 -9.02 15.24
N ALA A 99 9.54 -10.04 16.08
CA ALA A 99 8.30 -10.82 16.27
C ALA A 99 7.16 -9.97 16.85
N GLY A 100 7.46 -9.02 17.72
CA GLY A 100 6.47 -8.13 18.31
C GLY A 100 5.92 -7.15 17.26
N GLU A 101 6.78 -6.64 16.38
CA GLU A 101 6.34 -5.79 15.25
C GLU A 101 5.54 -6.60 14.24
N ILE A 102 5.92 -7.83 13.93
CA ILE A 102 5.15 -8.73 13.06
C ILE A 102 3.73 -8.91 13.61
N ALA A 103 3.59 -9.19 14.91
CA ALA A 103 2.27 -9.36 15.52
C ALA A 103 1.43 -8.07 15.42
N ARG A 104 1.99 -6.93 15.78
CA ARG A 104 1.29 -5.64 15.69
C ARG A 104 0.93 -5.28 14.24
N ALA A 105 1.82 -5.56 13.28
CA ALA A 105 1.56 -5.33 11.86
C ALA A 105 0.45 -6.25 11.32
N ALA A 106 0.38 -7.49 11.81
CA ALA A 106 -0.70 -8.43 11.46
C ALA A 106 -2.06 -7.96 12.00
N ASP A 107 -2.11 -7.51 13.24
CA ASP A 107 -3.33 -6.94 13.85
C ASP A 107 -3.80 -5.69 13.09
N LEU A 108 -2.88 -4.77 12.79
CA LEU A 108 -3.19 -3.59 11.99
C LEU A 108 -3.66 -3.98 10.58
N SER A 109 -3.02 -4.96 9.95
CA SER A 109 -3.39 -5.46 8.62
C SER A 109 -4.83 -6.00 8.60
N ALA A 110 -5.25 -6.72 9.65
CA ALA A 110 -6.63 -7.19 9.80
C ALA A 110 -7.63 -6.02 9.91
N GLY A 111 -7.30 -5.00 10.70
CA GLY A 111 -8.11 -3.77 10.79
C GLY A 111 -8.22 -3.04 9.46
N LEU A 112 -7.10 -2.89 8.73
CA LEU A 112 -7.06 -2.27 7.41
C LEU A 112 -7.91 -3.03 6.38
N ALA A 113 -7.88 -4.37 6.42
CA ALA A 113 -8.75 -5.20 5.59
C ALA A 113 -10.23 -4.90 5.86
N GLY A 114 -10.63 -4.72 7.13
CA GLY A 114 -11.98 -4.30 7.52
C GLY A 114 -12.36 -2.92 6.98
N VAL A 115 -11.47 -1.93 7.11
CA VAL A 115 -11.67 -0.56 6.56
C VAL A 115 -11.88 -0.60 5.05
N CYS A 116 -11.11 -1.43 4.34
CA CYS A 116 -11.21 -1.60 2.89
C CYS A 116 -12.49 -2.32 2.48
N ALA A 117 -12.88 -3.38 3.22
CA ALA A 117 -14.08 -4.17 2.91
C ALA A 117 -15.36 -3.32 2.95
N VAL A 118 -15.52 -2.46 3.97
CA VAL A 118 -16.66 -1.54 4.10
C VAL A 118 -16.76 -0.57 2.92
N ARG A 119 -15.63 -0.27 2.25
CA ARG A 119 -15.53 0.68 1.12
C ARG A 119 -15.45 0.01 -0.24
N ALA A 120 -15.56 -1.31 -0.32
CA ALA A 120 -15.33 -2.09 -1.54
C ALA A 120 -13.98 -1.78 -2.21
N VAL A 121 -12.94 -1.46 -1.41
CA VAL A 121 -11.58 -1.22 -1.86
C VAL A 121 -10.79 -2.53 -1.80
N PRO A 122 -10.09 -2.93 -2.86
CA PRO A 122 -9.22 -4.10 -2.82
C PRO A 122 -8.09 -3.93 -1.78
N PHE A 123 -7.84 -5.01 -1.04
CA PHE A 123 -6.77 -5.08 -0.04
C PHE A 123 -5.84 -6.25 -0.33
N VAL A 124 -4.54 -6.01 -0.30
CA VAL A 124 -3.52 -7.07 -0.42
C VAL A 124 -2.88 -7.28 0.95
N SER A 125 -3.18 -8.41 1.58
CA SER A 125 -2.46 -8.82 2.80
C SER A 125 -1.05 -9.28 2.43
N THR A 126 -0.07 -8.80 3.19
CA THR A 126 1.35 -9.17 3.04
C THR A 126 1.82 -10.08 4.18
N THR A 127 0.96 -10.40 5.13
CA THR A 127 1.31 -11.16 6.35
C THR A 127 1.89 -12.54 6.04
N GLY A 128 1.48 -13.16 4.93
CA GLY A 128 2.02 -14.46 4.48
C GLY A 128 3.51 -14.45 4.15
N LEU A 129 4.11 -13.28 3.91
CA LEU A 129 5.56 -13.16 3.70
C LEU A 129 6.38 -13.52 4.95
N ALA A 130 5.78 -13.53 6.15
CA ALA A 130 6.43 -14.00 7.37
C ALA A 130 6.81 -15.49 7.31
N ALA A 131 6.18 -16.27 6.44
CA ALA A 131 6.50 -17.68 6.19
C ALA A 131 7.31 -17.88 4.89
N ASP A 132 7.60 -16.85 4.12
CA ASP A 132 8.43 -16.96 2.91
C ASP A 132 9.91 -16.94 3.27
N PRO A 133 10.66 -18.05 3.02
CA PRO A 133 12.05 -18.15 3.45
C PRO A 133 12.97 -17.14 2.76
N VAL A 134 12.65 -16.71 1.55
CA VAL A 134 13.46 -15.69 0.82
C VAL A 134 13.26 -14.32 1.45
N TRP A 135 12.00 -13.95 1.75
CA TRP A 135 11.68 -12.72 2.43
C TRP A 135 12.37 -12.64 3.79
N VAL A 136 12.16 -13.65 4.63
CA VAL A 136 12.71 -13.70 5.99
C VAL A 136 14.23 -13.62 5.99
N ALA A 137 14.90 -14.41 5.14
CA ALA A 137 16.36 -14.41 5.06
C ALA A 137 16.92 -13.06 4.62
N GLU A 138 16.32 -12.40 3.62
CA GLU A 138 16.82 -11.13 3.13
C GLU A 138 16.55 -9.97 4.08
N VAL A 139 15.40 -9.93 4.76
CA VAL A 139 15.11 -8.94 5.80
C VAL A 139 16.08 -9.09 6.97
N ALA A 140 16.36 -10.33 7.42
CA ALA A 140 17.29 -10.60 8.51
C ALA A 140 18.76 -10.28 8.15
N ALA A 141 19.14 -10.44 6.90
CA ALA A 141 20.50 -10.15 6.42
C ALA A 141 20.76 -8.64 6.21
N GLY A 142 19.69 -7.82 6.15
CA GLY A 142 19.77 -6.38 5.92
C GLY A 142 19.61 -5.55 7.19
N ASP A 143 18.74 -4.57 7.12
CA ASP A 143 18.44 -3.63 8.22
C ASP A 143 17.29 -4.10 9.13
N ALA A 144 16.89 -5.35 9.02
CA ALA A 144 15.78 -5.98 9.72
C ALA A 144 14.37 -5.51 9.25
N TYR A 145 14.29 -4.61 8.27
CA TYR A 145 13.04 -4.04 7.74
C TYR A 145 12.88 -4.27 6.23
N HIS A 146 13.95 -4.11 5.47
CA HIS A 146 13.89 -4.11 4.03
C HIS A 146 14.59 -5.34 3.44
N PRO A 147 13.91 -6.15 2.63
CA PRO A 147 14.56 -7.21 1.88
C PRO A 147 15.38 -6.61 0.74
N SER A 148 16.17 -7.44 0.09
CA SER A 148 16.81 -7.11 -1.16
C SER A 148 15.93 -7.47 -2.38
N THR A 149 16.53 -7.56 -3.55
CA THR A 149 15.81 -7.72 -4.83
C THR A 149 14.87 -8.93 -4.86
N ARG A 150 15.27 -10.08 -4.29
CA ARG A 150 14.47 -11.30 -4.38
C ARG A 150 13.26 -11.25 -3.43
N GLY A 151 13.41 -10.66 -2.23
CA GLY A 151 12.30 -10.43 -1.32
C GLY A 151 11.30 -9.43 -1.89
N TYR A 152 11.76 -8.32 -2.47
CA TYR A 152 10.86 -7.43 -3.19
C TYR A 152 10.16 -8.09 -4.39
N ALA A 153 10.80 -9.05 -5.06
CA ALA A 153 10.14 -9.85 -6.10
C ALA A 153 9.01 -10.72 -5.52
N ARG A 154 9.15 -11.24 -4.27
CA ARG A 154 8.07 -11.95 -3.58
C ARG A 154 6.87 -11.04 -3.29
N LEU A 155 7.15 -9.85 -2.76
CA LEU A 155 6.10 -8.84 -2.54
C LEU A 155 5.41 -8.45 -3.86
N ALA A 156 6.18 -8.22 -4.91
CA ALA A 156 5.64 -7.89 -6.22
C ALA A 156 4.74 -9.02 -6.76
N ALA A 157 5.15 -10.28 -6.65
CA ALA A 157 4.35 -11.43 -7.07
C ALA A 157 3.02 -11.54 -6.32
N LEU A 158 2.99 -11.11 -5.04
CA LEU A 158 1.78 -11.07 -4.24
C LEU A 158 0.83 -9.94 -4.65
N VAL A 159 1.38 -8.76 -4.95
CA VAL A 159 0.60 -7.55 -5.26
C VAL A 159 0.14 -7.52 -6.71
N GLU A 160 0.97 -7.99 -7.65
CA GLU A 160 0.76 -7.85 -9.09
C GLU A 160 -0.60 -8.39 -9.60
N PRO A 161 -1.09 -9.58 -9.21
CA PRO A 161 -2.36 -10.09 -9.73
C PRO A 161 -3.55 -9.19 -9.34
N VAL A 162 -3.56 -8.71 -8.10
CA VAL A 162 -4.62 -7.80 -7.59
C VAL A 162 -4.52 -6.44 -8.25
N PHE A 163 -3.30 -5.91 -8.37
CA PHE A 163 -3.04 -4.62 -9.03
C PHE A 163 -3.48 -4.65 -10.50
N ARG A 164 -3.14 -5.70 -11.25
CA ARG A 164 -3.54 -5.82 -12.67
C ARG A 164 -5.05 -5.85 -12.83
N ARG A 165 -5.74 -6.63 -11.99
CA ARG A 165 -7.21 -6.69 -11.99
C ARG A 165 -7.81 -5.33 -11.66
N TRP A 166 -7.37 -4.72 -10.56
CA TRP A 166 -7.83 -3.41 -10.14
C TRP A 166 -7.61 -2.34 -11.21
N LEU A 167 -6.44 -2.35 -11.87
CA LEU A 167 -6.12 -1.40 -12.92
C LEU A 167 -7.06 -1.59 -14.12
N ALA A 168 -7.26 -2.83 -14.57
CA ALA A 168 -8.14 -3.14 -15.69
C ALA A 168 -9.62 -2.82 -15.43
N GLU A 169 -10.12 -3.13 -14.22
CA GLU A 169 -11.55 -3.01 -13.89
C GLU A 169 -11.95 -1.61 -13.42
N ARG A 170 -11.01 -0.83 -12.87
CA ARG A 170 -11.32 0.39 -12.15
C ARG A 170 -10.64 1.65 -12.68
N VAL A 171 -9.47 1.51 -13.32
CA VAL A 171 -8.65 2.66 -13.74
C VAL A 171 -8.56 2.76 -15.26
N ALA A 172 -8.39 1.64 -15.97
CA ALA A 172 -8.31 1.63 -17.42
C ALA A 172 -9.64 2.07 -18.07
N PRO A 173 -9.62 2.68 -19.27
CA PRO A 173 -10.84 2.97 -20.02
C PRO A 173 -11.58 1.68 -20.35
N SER A 174 -12.91 1.76 -20.34
CA SER A 174 -13.74 0.65 -20.86
C SER A 174 -13.46 0.45 -22.34
N PRO A 175 -13.51 -0.79 -22.85
CA PRO A 175 -13.30 -1.06 -24.28
C PRO A 175 -14.25 -0.32 -25.22
N GLU A 176 -15.38 0.18 -24.69
CA GLU A 176 -16.40 0.93 -25.45
C GLU A 176 -16.10 2.44 -25.57
N GLU A 177 -15.05 2.93 -24.90
CA GLU A 177 -14.66 4.36 -24.89
C GLU A 177 -13.39 4.64 -25.73
N SER A 178 -12.91 3.66 -26.53
CA SER A 178 -11.67 3.74 -27.33
C SER A 178 -11.95 3.92 -28.80
#